data_c14fe26ecf0b5059c55f40447ed54f99
#
_entry.id   c14fe26ecf0b5059c55f40447ed54f99
#
_cell.length_a   1.000
_cell.length_b   1.000
_cell.length_c   1.000
_cell.angle_alpha   90.00
_cell.angle_beta   90.00
_cell.angle_gamma   90.00
#
_symmetry.space_group_name_H-M   'P 1'
#
loop_
_entity.id
_entity.type
_entity.pdbx_description
1 polymer ?
#
loop_
_entity_poly.entity_id
_entity_poly.type
_entity_poly.pdbx_seq_one_letter_code
_entity_poly.pdbx_strand_id
1 'polypeptide(L)'
;MAKSIPERVIRSGGNVFAEMGLSDAAELDTKARLGAALNLIVKRQRLTQAQVGTALGINQPKVSALLNYKLEGFSVERLMHFLVALGQDVEIVVKSKPTYRSARIAVKAA
;
A
#
# COMPACT_ATOMS: atom_id res chain seq x y z
N MET A 1 -17.47 3.02 -22.41
CA MET A 1 -16.19 2.62 -23.02
C MET A 1 -15.07 2.77 -22.00
N ALA A 2 -14.27 1.77 -21.86
CA ALA A 2 -13.13 1.83 -20.95
C ALA A 2 -12.05 2.75 -21.52
N LYS A 3 -11.50 3.60 -20.68
CA LYS A 3 -10.35 4.43 -21.03
C LYS A 3 -9.08 3.73 -20.62
N SER A 4 -8.06 3.85 -21.45
CA SER A 4 -6.74 3.33 -21.09
C SER A 4 -6.20 4.10 -19.91
N ILE A 5 -5.58 3.38 -18.97
CA ILE A 5 -4.87 4.01 -17.84
C ILE A 5 -3.54 4.52 -18.39
N PRO A 6 -3.17 5.78 -18.15
CA PRO A 6 -1.88 6.29 -18.57
C PRO A 6 -0.76 5.44 -18.00
N GLU A 7 0.19 5.06 -18.83
CA GLU A 7 1.30 4.20 -18.43
C GLU A 7 2.11 4.79 -17.28
N ARG A 8 2.30 6.11 -17.28
CA ARG A 8 3.02 6.78 -16.21
C ARG A 8 2.41 6.60 -14.82
N VAL A 9 1.08 6.39 -14.76
CA VAL A 9 0.37 6.14 -13.50
C VAL A 9 0.63 4.71 -13.01
N ILE A 10 0.69 3.77 -13.93
CA ILE A 10 0.86 2.34 -13.62
C ILE A 10 2.25 2.06 -13.09
N ARG A 11 3.26 2.64 -13.72
CA ARG A 11 4.67 2.31 -13.42
C ARG A 11 5.41 3.37 -12.65
N SER A 12 4.70 4.32 -12.08
CA SER A 12 5.35 5.36 -11.30
C SER A 12 6.05 4.77 -10.08
N GLY A 13 7.33 5.05 -9.93
CA GLY A 13 8.08 4.74 -8.72
C GLY A 13 7.99 5.84 -7.68
N GLY A 14 7.30 6.93 -7.99
CA GLY A 14 7.17 8.10 -7.14
C GLY A 14 5.81 8.19 -6.49
N ASN A 15 5.31 9.42 -6.36
CA ASN A 15 4.03 9.68 -5.72
C ASN A 15 2.89 9.61 -6.73
N VAL A 16 2.31 8.43 -6.87
CA VAL A 16 1.17 8.18 -7.78
C VAL A 16 -0.01 9.09 -7.43
N PHE A 17 -0.23 9.37 -6.16
CA PHE A 17 -1.35 10.22 -5.72
C PHE A 17 -1.19 11.65 -6.19
N ALA A 18 0.03 12.19 -6.16
CA ALA A 18 0.32 13.52 -6.69
C ALA A 18 0.08 13.57 -8.20
N GLU A 19 0.51 12.55 -8.93
CA GLU A 19 0.29 12.47 -10.38
C GLU A 19 -1.19 12.39 -10.74
N MET A 20 -1.99 11.76 -9.90
CA MET A 20 -3.43 11.62 -10.11
C MET A 20 -4.23 12.81 -9.56
N GLY A 21 -3.58 13.76 -8.91
CA GLY A 21 -4.25 14.91 -8.31
C GLY A 21 -5.05 14.57 -7.06
N LEU A 22 -4.73 13.46 -6.40
CA LEU A 22 -5.40 13.05 -5.17
C LEU A 22 -4.80 13.76 -3.97
N SER A 23 -5.60 13.94 -2.92
CA SER A 23 -5.17 14.63 -1.71
C SER A 23 -4.19 13.81 -0.88
N ASP A 24 -3.41 14.48 -0.04
CA ASP A 24 -2.53 13.82 0.92
C ASP A 24 -3.31 12.96 1.89
N ALA A 25 -4.53 13.36 2.24
CA ALA A 25 -5.39 12.58 3.13
C ALA A 25 -5.77 11.22 2.50
N ALA A 26 -6.04 11.19 1.20
CA ALA A 26 -6.33 9.94 0.49
C ALA A 26 -5.11 9.02 0.48
N GLU A 27 -3.91 9.57 0.26
CA GLU A 27 -2.67 8.81 0.31
C GLU A 27 -2.42 8.23 1.70
N LEU A 28 -2.58 9.04 2.74
CA LEU A 28 -2.40 8.60 4.13
C LEU A 28 -3.39 7.50 4.49
N ASP A 29 -4.65 7.62 4.08
CA ASP A 29 -5.65 6.59 4.31
C ASP A 29 -5.26 5.27 3.63
N THR A 30 -4.81 5.33 2.39
CA THR A 30 -4.35 4.15 1.65
C THR A 30 -3.16 3.50 2.34
N LYS A 31 -2.17 4.28 2.76
CA LYS A 31 -1.02 3.77 3.50
C LYS A 31 -1.44 3.11 4.80
N ALA A 32 -2.35 3.72 5.55
CA ALA A 32 -2.83 3.16 6.81
C ALA A 32 -3.52 1.80 6.59
N ARG A 33 -4.30 1.66 5.53
CA ARG A 33 -4.97 0.40 5.21
C ARG A 33 -3.99 -0.68 4.78
N LEU A 34 -2.98 -0.32 4.01
CA LEU A 34 -1.90 -1.26 3.65
C LEU A 34 -1.08 -1.65 4.87
N GLY A 35 -0.80 -0.69 5.76
CA GLY A 35 -0.13 -0.95 7.03
C GLY A 35 -0.91 -1.89 7.93
N ALA A 36 -2.24 -1.74 7.96
CA ALA A 36 -3.11 -2.65 8.72
C ALA A 36 -3.05 -4.08 8.16
N ALA A 37 -3.06 -4.22 6.84
CA ALA A 37 -2.93 -5.53 6.18
C ALA A 37 -1.58 -6.16 6.51
N LEU A 38 -0.50 -5.38 6.46
CA LEU A 38 0.85 -5.85 6.83
C LEU A 38 0.89 -6.34 8.28
N ASN A 39 0.37 -5.54 9.21
CA ASN A 39 0.32 -5.92 10.62
C ASN A 39 -0.44 -7.22 10.84
N LEU A 40 -1.58 -7.38 10.16
CA LEU A 40 -2.38 -8.58 10.25
C LEU A 40 -1.61 -9.81 9.77
N ILE A 41 -0.89 -9.69 8.65
CA ILE A 41 -0.10 -10.80 8.09
C ILE A 41 1.06 -11.15 9.01
N VAL A 42 1.78 -10.16 9.52
CA VAL A 42 2.88 -10.37 10.47
C VAL A 42 2.38 -11.13 11.69
N LYS A 43 1.21 -10.74 12.22
CA LYS A 43 0.59 -11.41 13.38
C LYS A 43 0.17 -12.84 13.05
N ARG A 44 -0.46 -13.05 11.91
CA ARG A 44 -0.90 -14.40 11.49
C ARG A 44 0.27 -15.35 11.29
N GLN A 45 1.36 -14.85 10.70
CA GLN A 45 2.56 -15.65 10.48
C GLN A 45 3.46 -15.73 11.71
N ARG A 46 3.11 -15.02 12.78
CA ARG A 46 3.87 -15.00 14.03
C ARG A 46 5.33 -14.58 13.84
N LEU A 47 5.53 -13.57 13.01
CA LEU A 47 6.88 -13.09 12.71
C LEU A 47 7.38 -12.16 13.81
N THR A 48 8.64 -12.33 14.18
CA THR A 48 9.34 -11.36 15.02
C THR A 48 9.74 -10.16 14.18
N GLN A 49 10.07 -9.04 14.82
CA GLN A 49 10.55 -7.85 14.09
C GLN A 49 11.82 -8.16 13.29
N ALA A 50 12.71 -8.98 13.83
CA ALA A 50 13.92 -9.41 13.12
C ALA A 50 13.56 -10.17 11.84
N GLN A 51 12.59 -11.08 11.93
CA GLN A 51 12.14 -11.84 10.78
C GLN A 51 11.46 -10.95 9.73
N VAL A 52 10.68 -9.98 10.16
CA VAL A 52 10.07 -8.99 9.27
C VAL A 52 11.16 -8.20 8.55
N GLY A 53 12.17 -7.72 9.28
CA GLY A 53 13.29 -6.98 8.70
C GLY A 53 14.02 -7.79 7.63
N THR A 54 14.28 -9.06 7.90
CA THR A 54 14.92 -9.96 6.94
C THR A 54 14.04 -10.17 5.70
N ALA A 55 12.76 -10.44 5.92
CA ALA A 55 11.81 -10.69 4.81
C ALA A 55 11.63 -9.46 3.92
N LEU A 56 11.56 -8.28 4.51
CA LEU A 56 11.32 -7.04 3.78
C LEU A 56 12.60 -6.31 3.34
N GLY A 57 13.76 -6.74 3.83
CA GLY A 57 15.02 -6.10 3.50
C GLY A 57 15.18 -4.71 4.11
N ILE A 58 14.63 -4.49 5.29
CA ILE A 58 14.70 -3.21 5.99
C ILE A 58 15.28 -3.38 7.39
N ASN A 59 15.84 -2.30 7.93
CA ASN A 59 16.46 -2.34 9.25
C ASN A 59 15.41 -2.28 10.38
N GLN A 60 15.86 -2.54 11.60
CA GLN A 60 14.99 -2.58 12.78
C GLN A 60 14.20 -1.28 13.01
N PRO A 61 14.80 -0.09 12.94
CA PRO A 61 14.02 1.15 13.09
C PRO A 61 12.90 1.30 12.06
N LYS A 62 13.12 0.85 10.83
CA LYS A 62 12.09 0.88 9.78
C LYS A 62 11.01 -0.15 10.02
N VAL A 63 11.35 -1.33 10.53
CA VAL A 63 10.36 -2.32 10.93
C VAL A 63 9.47 -1.76 12.02
N SER A 64 10.06 -1.16 13.05
CA SER A 64 9.32 -0.55 14.14
C SER A 64 8.39 0.55 13.63
N ALA A 65 8.88 1.44 12.78
CA ALA A 65 8.07 2.49 12.18
C ALA A 65 6.89 1.91 11.40
N LEU A 66 7.13 0.92 10.55
CA LEU A 66 6.12 0.27 9.74
C LEU A 66 5.00 -0.33 10.60
N LEU A 67 5.36 -1.09 11.62
CA LEU A 67 4.40 -1.77 12.49
C LEU A 67 3.67 -0.82 13.44
N ASN A 68 4.19 0.37 13.66
CA ASN A 68 3.56 1.42 14.47
C ASN A 68 2.88 2.50 13.62
N TYR A 69 2.61 2.20 12.36
CA TYR A 69 1.90 3.11 11.43
C TYR A 69 2.60 4.46 11.23
N LYS A 70 3.91 4.51 11.39
CA LYS A 70 4.71 5.66 11.01
C LYS A 70 5.17 5.47 9.57
N LEU A 71 4.29 5.85 8.64
CA LEU A 71 4.38 5.41 7.25
C LEU A 71 4.93 6.48 6.30
N GLU A 72 5.36 7.64 6.80
CA GLU A 72 5.83 8.75 5.98
C GLU A 72 7.04 8.38 5.12
N GLY A 73 7.89 7.48 5.63
CA GLY A 73 9.08 7.03 4.91
C GLY A 73 8.83 5.92 3.89
N PHE A 74 7.57 5.51 3.69
CA PHE A 74 7.22 4.43 2.77
C PHE A 74 6.23 4.92 1.74
N SER A 75 6.45 4.59 0.46
CA SER A 75 5.46 4.83 -0.58
C SER A 75 4.39 3.74 -0.56
N VAL A 76 3.24 4.04 -1.14
CA VAL A 76 2.17 3.04 -1.34
C VAL A 76 2.70 1.83 -2.10
N GLU A 77 3.45 2.08 -3.16
CA GLU A 77 4.05 1.01 -3.97
C GLU A 77 4.95 0.11 -3.12
N ARG A 78 5.79 0.71 -2.27
CA ARG A 78 6.69 -0.04 -1.41
C ARG A 78 5.92 -0.90 -0.41
N LEU A 79 4.83 -0.37 0.16
CA LEU A 79 3.98 -1.14 1.07
C LEU A 79 3.34 -2.35 0.36
N MET A 80 2.92 -2.18 -0.89
CA MET A 80 2.40 -3.29 -1.69
C MET A 80 3.48 -4.36 -1.93
N HIS A 81 4.71 -3.95 -2.23
CA HIS A 81 5.82 -4.89 -2.39
C HIS A 81 6.14 -5.64 -1.09
N PHE A 82 5.99 -5.01 0.05
CA PHE A 82 6.16 -5.69 1.34
C PHE A 82 5.12 -6.81 1.53
N LEU A 83 3.89 -6.57 1.12
CA LEU A 83 2.86 -7.62 1.17
C LEU A 83 3.23 -8.81 0.29
N VAL A 84 3.74 -8.55 -0.90
CA VAL A 84 4.21 -9.61 -1.80
C VAL A 84 5.38 -10.37 -1.16
N ALA A 85 6.30 -9.67 -0.52
CA ALA A 85 7.43 -10.29 0.16
C ALA A 85 7.00 -11.19 1.32
N LEU A 86 5.83 -10.92 1.90
CA LEU A 86 5.23 -11.76 2.95
C LEU A 86 4.29 -12.83 2.39
N GLY A 87 4.35 -13.09 1.10
CA GLY A 87 3.61 -14.17 0.47
C GLY A 87 2.17 -13.83 0.10
N GLN A 88 1.83 -12.56 0.02
CA GLN A 88 0.49 -12.14 -0.35
C GLN A 88 0.41 -11.72 -1.81
N ASP A 89 -0.71 -12.01 -2.46
CA ASP A 89 -1.01 -11.43 -3.75
C ASP A 89 -1.63 -10.06 -3.56
N VAL A 90 -1.22 -9.10 -4.37
CA VAL A 90 -1.83 -7.77 -4.40
C VAL A 90 -2.46 -7.58 -5.76
N GLU A 91 -3.76 -7.40 -5.80
CA GLU A 91 -4.51 -7.19 -7.03
C GLU A 91 -4.99 -5.73 -7.10
N ILE A 92 -4.87 -5.14 -8.27
CA ILE A 92 -5.37 -3.80 -8.53
C ILE A 92 -6.53 -3.89 -9.51
N VAL A 93 -7.71 -3.51 -9.05
CA VAL A 93 -8.94 -3.55 -9.83
C VAL A 93 -9.35 -2.12 -10.19
N VAL A 94 -9.54 -1.87 -11.46
CA VAL A 94 -10.01 -0.57 -11.96
C VAL A 94 -11.43 -0.74 -12.50
N LYS A 95 -12.35 0.04 -11.97
CA LYS A 95 -13.76 -0.04 -12.36
C LYS A 95 -14.41 1.34 -12.35
N SER A 96 -15.52 1.48 -13.06
CA SER A 96 -16.30 2.71 -13.04
C SER A 96 -16.91 2.94 -11.67
N LYS A 97 -16.86 4.18 -11.21
CA LYS A 97 -17.46 4.54 -9.93
C LYS A 97 -18.99 4.60 -10.03
N PRO A 98 -19.71 4.41 -8.92
CA PRO A 98 -21.13 4.73 -8.87
C PRO A 98 -21.37 6.23 -9.05
N THR A 99 -22.59 6.60 -9.43
CA THR A 99 -22.92 8.01 -9.67
C THR A 99 -23.06 8.83 -8.39
N TYR A 100 -23.30 8.17 -7.26
CA TYR A 100 -23.62 8.84 -5.99
C TYR A 100 -22.40 9.32 -5.19
N ARG A 101 -21.20 9.04 -5.66
CA ARG A 101 -19.97 9.47 -4.97
C ARG A 101 -18.83 9.76 -5.96
N SER A 102 -17.79 10.40 -5.47
CA SER A 102 -16.56 10.64 -6.24
C SER A 102 -15.74 9.37 -6.40
N ALA A 103 -14.93 9.31 -7.44
CA ALA A 103 -13.97 8.24 -7.64
C ALA A 103 -12.93 8.24 -6.51
N ARG A 104 -12.46 7.06 -6.15
CA ARG A 104 -11.55 6.89 -5.01
C ARG A 104 -10.63 5.71 -5.20
N ILE A 105 -9.57 5.67 -4.38
CA ILE A 105 -8.76 4.47 -4.19
C ILE A 105 -9.22 3.82 -2.90
N ALA A 106 -9.52 2.54 -2.95
CA ALA A 106 -9.92 1.77 -1.78
C ALA A 106 -9.03 0.54 -1.67
N VAL A 107 -8.69 0.18 -0.44
CA VAL A 107 -7.92 -1.04 -0.14
C VAL A 107 -8.85 -2.02 0.56
N LYS A 108 -8.91 -3.23 0.03
CA LYS A 108 -9.66 -4.33 0.63
C LYS A 108 -8.69 -5.46 0.94
N ALA A 109 -8.64 -5.87 2.19
CA ALA A 109 -7.88 -7.04 2.60
C ALA A 109 -8.84 -8.22 2.80
N ALA A 110 -8.50 -9.32 2.18
CA ALA A 110 -9.32 -10.53 2.30
C ALA A 110 -9.01 -11.28 3.60
#